data_46e22c72aa63ea30d3f94ec987127463
#
_entry.id   46e22c72aa63ea30d3f94ec987127463
#
_cell.length_a   1.000
_cell.length_b   1.000
_cell.length_c   1.000
_cell.angle_alpha   90.00
_cell.angle_beta   90.00
_cell.angle_gamma   90.00
#
_symmetry.space_group_name_H-M   'P 1'
#
loop_
_entity.id
_entity.type
_entity.pdbx_description
1 polymer ?
#
loop_
_entity_poly.entity_id
_entity_poly.type
_entity_poly.pdbx_seq_one_letter_code
_entity_poly.pdbx_strand_id
1 'polypeptide(L)'
;MMIVLVTNGPVPYRIPALNRLAALPGIELHVIFCCRREPNRHWDLPPIEFACTYLRERIIRIGDRYIHNNPDVLPALRRLAPDVVITSGFNPTHLYAFAYAWLHQVPHIVMTDGTYDSERTLSLLHRMVRRLVFARSAAFVWASLGGQKLFASYGIAAARCFRACLCVENTRFAERPGASEPPFDFIFCGRIEPVKNPGFAFDVALATAARLRRKVRILYVGDGSEQARIEERAARHGDAVEASFHGFASQQDLPPLYRSARIFLFPTSWDPWGVVANEACAAGLPVLVSPHAGAANELVVDGENGFVCDLDVQAWAARAELLLSQPGTYAAFSERSLSLVRGFTFDTASDGIMAACRHAAALRRQ
;
A
#
# COMPACT_ATOMS: atom_id res chain seq x y z
N MET A 1 -6.96 12.07 25.13
CA MET A 1 -7.14 10.60 24.93
C MET A 1 -5.79 10.02 24.54
N MET A 2 -5.26 9.10 25.36
CA MET A 2 -4.00 8.41 25.10
C MET A 2 -4.26 7.21 24.17
N ILE A 3 -3.76 7.26 22.96
CA ILE A 3 -3.84 6.18 21.95
C ILE A 3 -2.48 5.52 21.83
N VAL A 4 -2.41 4.21 22.00
CA VAL A 4 -1.17 3.46 21.77
C VAL A 4 -1.36 2.54 20.57
N LEU A 5 -0.54 2.74 19.52
CA LEU A 5 -0.46 1.86 18.36
C LEU A 5 0.77 0.96 18.48
N VAL A 6 0.58 -0.35 18.40
CA VAL A 6 1.67 -1.35 18.32
C VAL A 6 1.77 -1.84 16.88
N THR A 7 2.95 -1.69 16.26
CA THR A 7 3.20 -2.06 14.86
C THR A 7 4.61 -2.63 14.68
N ASN A 8 4.84 -3.37 13.60
CA ASN A 8 6.13 -4.03 13.33
C ASN A 8 7.30 -3.03 13.31
N GLY A 9 7.24 -2.07 12.42
CA GLY A 9 8.25 -1.04 12.23
C GLY A 9 7.70 0.18 11.52
N PRO A 10 8.47 1.28 11.45
CA PRO A 10 8.05 2.46 10.73
C PRO A 10 8.00 2.22 9.22
N VAL A 11 6.96 2.75 8.59
CA VAL A 11 6.78 2.69 7.13
C VAL A 11 6.42 4.07 6.56
N PRO A 12 7.00 4.48 5.42
CA PRO A 12 6.90 5.86 4.92
C PRO A 12 5.47 6.31 4.62
N TYR A 13 4.61 5.42 4.17
CA TYR A 13 3.21 5.72 3.82
C TYR A 13 2.25 5.75 5.02
N ARG A 14 2.69 5.38 6.25
CA ARG A 14 1.88 5.47 7.48
C ARG A 14 2.28 6.61 8.39
N ILE A 15 3.57 6.96 8.42
CA ILE A 15 4.09 8.02 9.31
C ILE A 15 3.35 9.34 9.12
N PRO A 16 3.12 9.88 7.89
CA PRO A 16 2.44 11.15 7.74
C PRO A 16 0.99 11.14 8.23
N ALA A 17 0.25 10.04 8.02
CA ALA A 17 -1.12 9.90 8.55
C ALA A 17 -1.12 9.85 10.09
N LEU A 18 -0.12 9.21 10.72
CA LEU A 18 0.04 9.19 12.16
C LEU A 18 0.47 10.55 12.73
N ASN A 19 1.30 11.33 12.00
CA ASN A 19 1.62 12.71 12.35
C ASN A 19 0.34 13.57 12.38
N ARG A 20 -0.54 13.43 11.35
CA ARG A 20 -1.86 14.10 11.33
C ARG A 20 -2.72 13.72 12.55
N LEU A 21 -2.76 12.42 12.86
CA LEU A 21 -3.51 11.94 14.03
C LEU A 21 -2.97 12.53 15.35
N ALA A 22 -1.65 12.58 15.50
CA ALA A 22 -1.01 13.13 16.70
C ALA A 22 -1.24 14.63 16.87
N ALA A 23 -1.40 15.37 15.75
CA ALA A 23 -1.66 16.81 15.76
C ALA A 23 -3.11 17.18 16.14
N LEU A 24 -4.03 16.21 16.25
CA LEU A 24 -5.42 16.50 16.61
C LEU A 24 -5.55 16.93 18.07
N PRO A 25 -6.36 17.96 18.37
CA PRO A 25 -6.55 18.46 19.74
C PRO A 25 -7.05 17.38 20.70
N GLY A 26 -6.42 17.27 21.87
CA GLY A 26 -6.78 16.33 22.93
C GLY A 26 -6.40 14.88 22.65
N ILE A 27 -5.56 14.63 21.64
CA ILE A 27 -4.99 13.33 21.34
C ILE A 27 -3.53 13.29 21.76
N GLU A 28 -3.17 12.22 22.46
CA GLU A 28 -1.80 11.83 22.77
C GLU A 28 -1.54 10.49 22.06
N LEU A 29 -0.86 10.54 20.92
CA LEU A 29 -0.49 9.34 20.18
C LEU A 29 0.89 8.86 20.60
N HIS A 30 1.00 7.60 20.99
CA HIS A 30 2.27 6.93 21.21
C HIS A 30 2.36 5.67 20.35
N VAL A 31 3.38 5.57 19.50
CA VAL A 31 3.58 4.39 18.65
C VAL A 31 4.68 3.51 19.21
N ILE A 32 4.39 2.23 19.42
CA ILE A 32 5.34 1.21 19.83
C ILE A 32 5.76 0.41 18.59
N PHE A 33 7.03 0.50 18.20
CA PHE A 33 7.62 -0.26 17.11
C PHE A 33 8.32 -1.51 17.62
N CYS A 34 8.02 -2.67 17.05
CA CYS A 34 8.68 -3.95 17.37
C CYS A 34 10.17 -3.94 16.97
N CYS A 35 10.54 -3.21 15.92
CA CYS A 35 11.91 -3.05 15.44
C CYS A 35 12.11 -1.67 14.82
N ARG A 36 13.39 -1.27 14.65
CA ARG A 36 13.74 -0.02 13.96
C ARG A 36 13.59 -0.16 12.45
N ARG A 37 13.98 -1.31 11.90
CA ARG A 37 13.90 -1.61 10.46
C ARG A 37 13.79 -3.12 10.28
N GLU A 38 12.86 -3.56 9.44
CA GLU A 38 12.84 -4.94 8.98
C GLU A 38 13.98 -5.18 7.97
N PRO A 39 14.66 -6.35 7.98
CA PRO A 39 15.87 -6.59 7.17
C PRO A 39 15.68 -6.43 5.66
N ASN A 40 14.46 -6.57 5.15
CA ASN A 40 14.12 -6.46 3.73
C ASN A 40 13.56 -5.07 3.34
N ARG A 41 13.75 -4.04 4.19
CA ARG A 41 13.23 -2.68 3.98
C ARG A 41 14.36 -1.67 3.96
N HIS A 42 14.45 -0.90 2.87
CA HIS A 42 15.52 0.08 2.64
C HIS A 42 14.97 1.51 2.45
N TRP A 43 13.74 1.77 2.92
CA TRP A 43 13.08 3.05 2.73
C TRP A 43 13.70 4.16 3.57
N ASP A 44 13.75 5.35 3.00
CA ASP A 44 13.90 6.58 3.74
C ASP A 44 12.58 6.91 4.43
N LEU A 45 12.67 7.27 5.71
CA LEU A 45 11.49 7.56 6.51
C LEU A 45 11.27 9.09 6.59
N PRO A 46 10.04 9.56 6.44
CA PRO A 46 9.71 10.93 6.74
C PRO A 46 9.88 11.22 8.25
N PRO A 47 9.96 12.49 8.66
CA PRO A 47 10.03 12.87 10.06
C PRO A 47 8.89 12.27 10.88
N ILE A 48 9.21 11.71 12.04
CA ILE A 48 8.25 11.21 13.02
C ILE A 48 7.98 12.34 14.03
N GLU A 49 6.74 12.86 14.06
CA GLU A 49 6.31 14.00 14.89
C GLU A 49 5.46 13.55 16.09
N PHE A 50 5.30 12.27 16.28
CA PHE A 50 4.58 11.66 17.43
C PHE A 50 5.56 10.97 18.40
N ALA A 51 5.12 10.78 19.64
CA ALA A 51 5.89 10.02 20.62
C ALA A 51 6.00 8.54 20.22
N CYS A 52 7.20 7.98 20.29
CA CYS A 52 7.39 6.58 19.94
C CYS A 52 8.39 5.86 20.88
N THR A 53 8.26 4.54 20.92
CA THR A 53 9.16 3.62 21.63
C THR A 53 9.55 2.49 20.69
N TYR A 54 10.84 2.21 20.60
CA TYR A 54 11.35 1.01 19.95
C TYR A 54 11.58 -0.07 21.00
N LEU A 55 10.95 -1.22 20.81
CA LEU A 55 11.14 -2.38 21.68
C LEU A 55 12.53 -3.01 21.44
N ARG A 56 12.95 -3.86 22.37
CA ARG A 56 14.15 -4.68 22.16
C ARG A 56 13.89 -5.63 21.00
N GLU A 57 14.63 -5.49 19.93
CA GLU A 57 14.43 -6.27 18.72
C GLU A 57 14.57 -7.77 18.98
N ARG A 58 13.50 -8.51 18.70
CA ARG A 58 13.41 -9.97 18.77
C ARG A 58 12.66 -10.46 17.55
N ILE A 59 13.41 -10.61 16.45
CA ILE A 59 12.88 -11.05 15.16
C ILE A 59 13.25 -12.51 14.95
N ILE A 60 12.25 -13.37 14.74
CA ILE A 60 12.42 -14.76 14.35
C ILE A 60 12.09 -14.85 12.86
N ARG A 61 13.04 -15.32 12.05
CA ARG A 61 12.81 -15.53 10.61
C ARG A 61 12.32 -16.94 10.37
N ILE A 62 11.19 -17.10 9.70
CA ILE A 62 10.66 -18.39 9.23
C ILE A 62 10.36 -18.26 7.73
N GLY A 63 11.24 -18.84 6.90
CA GLY A 63 11.23 -18.60 5.45
C GLY A 63 11.41 -17.11 5.15
N ASP A 64 10.46 -16.52 4.41
CA ASP A 64 10.44 -15.10 4.06
C ASP A 64 9.64 -14.24 5.05
N ARG A 65 9.19 -14.81 6.15
CA ARG A 65 8.37 -14.10 7.15
C ARG A 65 9.22 -13.71 8.35
N TYR A 66 8.98 -12.50 8.84
CA TYR A 66 9.55 -11.97 10.08
C TYR A 66 8.48 -12.00 11.18
N ILE A 67 8.77 -12.72 12.27
CA ILE A 67 7.91 -12.84 13.45
C ILE A 67 8.51 -12.02 14.57
N HIS A 68 7.77 -11.04 15.06
CA HIS A 68 8.16 -10.18 16.16
C HIS A 68 7.65 -10.76 17.48
N ASN A 69 8.57 -10.98 18.44
CA ASN A 69 8.28 -11.55 19.76
C ASN A 69 8.90 -10.68 20.87
N ASN A 70 8.29 -9.55 21.17
CA ASN A 70 8.80 -8.52 22.08
C ASN A 70 7.92 -8.45 23.35
N PRO A 71 8.17 -9.24 24.42
CA PRO A 71 7.35 -9.21 25.63
C PRO A 71 7.49 -7.90 26.43
N ASP A 72 8.50 -7.10 26.16
CA ASP A 72 8.70 -5.76 26.70
C ASP A 72 7.66 -4.72 26.24
N VAL A 73 6.76 -5.08 25.33
CA VAL A 73 5.53 -4.32 25.05
C VAL A 73 4.63 -4.21 26.27
N LEU A 74 4.59 -5.22 27.16
CA LEU A 74 3.73 -5.21 28.36
C LEU A 74 4.13 -4.13 29.37
N PRO A 75 5.39 -4.01 29.83
CA PRO A 75 5.80 -2.89 30.70
C PRO A 75 5.67 -1.52 30.00
N ALA A 76 5.85 -1.44 28.67
CA ALA A 76 5.63 -0.21 27.93
C ALA A 76 4.16 0.23 28.01
N LEU A 77 3.22 -0.68 27.74
CA LEU A 77 1.77 -0.41 27.86
C LEU A 77 1.33 -0.04 29.28
N ARG A 78 1.88 -0.73 30.30
CA ARG A 78 1.57 -0.38 31.71
C ARG A 78 2.01 1.04 32.04
N ARG A 79 3.18 1.47 31.59
CA ARG A 79 3.69 2.82 31.82
C ARG A 79 2.87 3.89 31.11
N LEU A 80 2.42 3.62 29.88
CA LEU A 80 1.65 4.56 29.08
C LEU A 80 0.17 4.66 29.50
N ALA A 81 -0.36 3.62 30.15
CA ALA A 81 -1.75 3.55 30.60
C ALA A 81 -2.77 4.02 29.54
N PRO A 82 -2.82 3.36 28.37
CA PRO A 82 -3.61 3.84 27.24
C PRO A 82 -5.12 3.83 27.49
N ASP A 83 -5.82 4.81 26.88
CA ASP A 83 -7.28 4.79 26.76
C ASP A 83 -7.75 3.85 25.65
N VAL A 84 -6.92 3.67 24.60
CA VAL A 84 -7.19 2.80 23.45
C VAL A 84 -5.88 2.14 23.01
N VAL A 85 -5.93 0.83 22.70
CA VAL A 85 -4.82 0.08 22.12
C VAL A 85 -5.18 -0.32 20.68
N ILE A 86 -4.31 0.00 19.72
CA ILE A 86 -4.42 -0.43 18.33
C ILE A 86 -3.29 -1.43 18.04
N THR A 87 -3.60 -2.54 17.38
CA THR A 87 -2.56 -3.46 16.87
C THR A 87 -2.66 -3.60 15.36
N SER A 88 -1.51 -3.57 14.67
CA SER A 88 -1.46 -3.67 13.20
C SER A 88 -1.14 -5.08 12.68
N GLY A 89 -1.25 -6.10 13.51
CA GLY A 89 -0.93 -7.46 13.13
C GLY A 89 -1.26 -8.52 14.17
N PHE A 90 -0.74 -9.75 13.96
CA PHE A 90 -1.01 -10.93 14.78
C PHE A 90 0.27 -11.66 15.21
N ASN A 91 1.42 -11.01 15.14
CA ASN A 91 2.66 -11.50 15.73
C ASN A 91 2.52 -11.62 17.26
N PRO A 92 3.33 -12.42 17.95
CA PRO A 92 3.28 -12.54 19.41
C PRO A 92 3.24 -11.19 20.13
N THR A 93 4.03 -10.20 19.71
CA THR A 93 4.00 -8.85 20.29
C THR A 93 2.61 -8.21 20.25
N HIS A 94 1.92 -8.32 19.11
CA HIS A 94 0.56 -7.80 18.97
C HIS A 94 -0.44 -8.57 19.84
N LEU A 95 -0.26 -9.88 19.97
CA LEU A 95 -1.09 -10.71 20.85
C LEU A 95 -0.87 -10.40 22.33
N TYR A 96 0.37 -10.04 22.76
CA TYR A 96 0.63 -9.52 24.11
C TYR A 96 -0.09 -8.19 24.33
N ALA A 97 -0.03 -7.28 23.35
CA ALA A 97 -0.73 -6.00 23.44
C ALA A 97 -2.26 -6.17 23.49
N PHE A 98 -2.82 -7.08 22.68
CA PHE A 98 -4.23 -7.47 22.75
C PHE A 98 -4.59 -8.06 24.11
N ALA A 99 -3.81 -9.01 24.65
CA ALA A 99 -4.04 -9.62 25.95
C ALA A 99 -4.00 -8.58 27.07
N TYR A 100 -3.05 -7.64 27.03
CA TYR A 100 -3.01 -6.50 27.95
C TYR A 100 -4.30 -5.69 27.88
N ALA A 101 -4.74 -5.28 26.69
CA ALA A 101 -5.95 -4.50 26.50
C ALA A 101 -7.18 -5.23 27.06
N TRP A 102 -7.31 -6.52 26.76
CA TRP A 102 -8.42 -7.35 27.25
C TRP A 102 -8.42 -7.48 28.77
N LEU A 103 -7.29 -7.84 29.39
CA LEU A 103 -7.17 -8.03 30.84
C LEU A 103 -7.40 -6.74 31.64
N HIS A 104 -7.00 -5.60 31.10
CA HIS A 104 -7.16 -4.28 31.73
C HIS A 104 -8.42 -3.53 31.27
N GLN A 105 -9.31 -4.18 30.49
CA GLN A 105 -10.55 -3.59 29.97
C GLN A 105 -10.32 -2.29 29.17
N VAL A 106 -9.17 -2.19 28.49
CA VAL A 106 -8.86 -1.12 27.55
C VAL A 106 -9.44 -1.49 26.18
N PRO A 107 -10.21 -0.61 25.52
CA PRO A 107 -10.71 -0.87 24.17
C PRO A 107 -9.58 -1.20 23.20
N HIS A 108 -9.75 -2.31 22.48
CA HIS A 108 -8.79 -2.78 21.47
C HIS A 108 -9.32 -2.56 20.06
N ILE A 109 -8.45 -2.09 19.16
CA ILE A 109 -8.74 -1.90 17.75
C ILE A 109 -7.79 -2.77 16.94
N VAL A 110 -8.34 -3.53 16.00
CA VAL A 110 -7.55 -4.23 14.98
C VAL A 110 -7.38 -3.33 13.78
N MET A 111 -6.14 -3.08 13.37
CA MET A 111 -5.80 -2.42 12.11
C MET A 111 -5.07 -3.42 11.21
N THR A 112 -5.43 -3.52 9.93
CA THR A 112 -4.77 -4.45 9.02
C THR A 112 -4.77 -3.95 7.58
N ASP A 113 -3.67 -4.24 6.87
CA ASP A 113 -3.56 -4.10 5.42
C ASP A 113 -3.89 -5.44 4.71
N GLY A 114 -4.18 -6.50 5.49
CA GLY A 114 -4.58 -7.80 4.97
C GLY A 114 -5.94 -7.75 4.27
N THR A 115 -6.12 -8.63 3.29
CA THR A 115 -7.34 -8.75 2.50
C THR A 115 -7.97 -10.12 2.71
N TYR A 116 -9.22 -10.27 2.30
CA TYR A 116 -9.91 -11.58 2.31
C TYR A 116 -9.08 -12.65 1.59
N ASP A 117 -8.47 -12.32 0.47
CA ASP A 117 -7.70 -13.28 -0.32
C ASP A 117 -6.36 -13.65 0.35
N SER A 118 -5.69 -12.69 1.00
CA SER A 118 -4.46 -12.97 1.76
C SER A 118 -4.70 -13.91 2.95
N GLU A 119 -5.92 -13.93 3.50
CA GLU A 119 -6.28 -14.73 4.66
C GLU A 119 -6.77 -16.16 4.28
N ARG A 120 -7.13 -16.40 3.01
CA ARG A 120 -7.63 -17.73 2.56
C ARG A 120 -6.64 -18.84 2.76
N THR A 121 -5.34 -18.55 2.69
CA THR A 121 -4.24 -19.53 2.83
C THR A 121 -3.81 -19.78 4.28
N LEU A 122 -4.41 -19.09 5.24
CA LEU A 122 -4.04 -19.22 6.65
C LEU A 122 -4.52 -20.55 7.25
N SER A 123 -3.67 -21.13 8.12
CA SER A 123 -4.00 -22.33 8.86
C SER A 123 -5.18 -22.12 9.82
N LEU A 124 -5.82 -23.22 10.24
CA LEU A 124 -6.93 -23.19 11.20
C LEU A 124 -6.54 -22.45 12.50
N LEU A 125 -5.33 -22.68 13.01
CA LEU A 125 -4.84 -22.00 14.21
C LEU A 125 -4.83 -20.48 14.04
N HIS A 126 -4.30 -19.96 12.92
CA HIS A 126 -4.30 -18.54 12.65
C HIS A 126 -5.74 -17.97 12.58
N ARG A 127 -6.67 -18.72 11.98
CA ARG A 127 -8.08 -18.31 11.91
C ARG A 127 -8.75 -18.30 13.28
N MET A 128 -8.43 -19.28 14.14
CA MET A 128 -8.93 -19.33 15.54
C MET A 128 -8.42 -18.14 16.35
N VAL A 129 -7.13 -17.81 16.24
CA VAL A 129 -6.55 -16.64 16.91
C VAL A 129 -7.26 -15.35 16.45
N ARG A 130 -7.50 -15.19 15.14
CA ARG A 130 -8.24 -14.02 14.62
C ARG A 130 -9.66 -13.95 15.17
N ARG A 131 -10.39 -15.07 15.19
CA ARG A 131 -11.74 -15.12 15.77
C ARG A 131 -11.76 -14.68 17.23
N LEU A 132 -10.79 -15.14 18.02
CA LEU A 132 -10.66 -14.73 19.43
C LEU A 132 -10.40 -13.23 19.56
N VAL A 133 -9.43 -12.70 18.80
CA VAL A 133 -9.09 -11.28 18.82
C VAL A 133 -10.28 -10.43 18.33
N PHE A 134 -10.89 -10.80 17.22
CA PHE A 134 -12.01 -10.04 16.63
C PHE A 134 -13.25 -10.02 17.54
N ALA A 135 -13.55 -11.15 18.21
CA ALA A 135 -14.68 -11.21 19.13
C ALA A 135 -14.54 -10.25 20.32
N ARG A 136 -13.32 -9.83 20.66
CA ARG A 136 -13.00 -8.98 21.80
C ARG A 136 -12.52 -7.57 21.42
N SER A 137 -12.40 -7.28 20.15
CA SER A 137 -11.99 -5.95 19.67
C SER A 137 -13.20 -5.04 19.54
N ALA A 138 -13.05 -3.76 19.88
CA ALA A 138 -14.11 -2.76 19.84
C ALA A 138 -14.37 -2.23 18.42
N ALA A 139 -13.30 -2.02 17.65
CA ALA A 139 -13.38 -1.48 16.28
C ALA A 139 -12.31 -2.10 15.37
N PHE A 140 -12.48 -1.87 14.07
CA PHE A 140 -11.65 -2.46 13.01
C PHE A 140 -11.27 -1.40 12.00
N VAL A 141 -9.99 -1.33 11.64
CA VAL A 141 -9.46 -0.38 10.66
C VAL A 141 -8.91 -1.17 9.47
N TRP A 142 -9.40 -0.85 8.29
CA TRP A 142 -9.03 -1.49 7.03
C TRP A 142 -8.45 -0.47 6.03
N ALA A 143 -7.54 -0.95 5.18
CA ALA A 143 -6.87 -0.11 4.18
C ALA A 143 -7.53 -0.16 2.81
N SER A 144 -8.16 -1.28 2.44
CA SER A 144 -8.76 -1.53 1.13
C SER A 144 -10.11 -2.26 1.24
N LEU A 145 -10.92 -2.23 0.20
CA LEU A 145 -12.17 -3.01 0.13
C LEU A 145 -11.93 -4.51 0.38
N GLY A 146 -10.75 -5.03 0.02
CA GLY A 146 -10.34 -6.38 0.37
C GLY A 146 -10.26 -6.61 1.88
N GLY A 147 -9.82 -5.61 2.65
CA GLY A 147 -9.81 -5.62 4.12
C GLY A 147 -11.22 -5.50 4.71
N GLN A 148 -12.10 -4.70 4.10
CA GLN A 148 -13.51 -4.65 4.48
C GLN A 148 -14.20 -6.01 4.28
N LYS A 149 -13.98 -6.67 3.14
CA LYS A 149 -14.47 -8.03 2.85
C LYS A 149 -13.92 -9.04 3.86
N LEU A 150 -12.67 -8.89 4.29
CA LEU A 150 -12.07 -9.73 5.32
C LEU A 150 -12.88 -9.65 6.63
N PHE A 151 -13.12 -8.47 7.15
CA PHE A 151 -13.88 -8.31 8.40
C PHE A 151 -15.33 -8.79 8.26
N ALA A 152 -15.99 -8.51 7.14
CA ALA A 152 -17.33 -9.03 6.86
C ALA A 152 -17.38 -10.56 6.85
N SER A 153 -16.35 -11.24 6.36
CA SER A 153 -16.23 -12.71 6.34
C SER A 153 -16.15 -13.35 7.75
N TYR A 154 -15.75 -12.56 8.75
CA TYR A 154 -15.79 -12.95 10.18
C TYR A 154 -17.06 -12.50 10.89
N GLY A 155 -18.05 -11.93 10.18
CA GLY A 155 -19.31 -11.47 10.76
C GLY A 155 -19.21 -10.14 11.50
N ILE A 156 -18.19 -9.34 11.25
CA ILE A 156 -18.02 -8.03 11.87
C ILE A 156 -18.99 -7.02 11.22
N ALA A 157 -19.80 -6.37 12.04
CA ALA A 157 -20.74 -5.36 11.57
C ALA A 157 -20.02 -4.14 10.95
N ALA A 158 -20.52 -3.65 9.83
CA ALA A 158 -19.94 -2.51 9.11
C ALA A 158 -19.81 -1.24 9.98
N ALA A 159 -20.74 -1.03 10.92
CA ALA A 159 -20.72 0.10 11.87
C ALA A 159 -19.49 0.11 12.81
N ARG A 160 -18.76 -1.00 12.92
CA ARG A 160 -17.52 -1.13 13.69
C ARG A 160 -16.26 -1.06 12.83
N CYS A 161 -16.41 -0.89 11.49
CA CYS A 161 -15.34 -0.93 10.53
C CYS A 161 -15.08 0.46 9.95
N PHE A 162 -13.83 0.91 9.97
CA PHE A 162 -13.42 2.25 9.57
C PHE A 162 -12.30 2.17 8.54
N ARG A 163 -12.35 3.05 7.53
CA ARG A 163 -11.35 3.07 6.46
C ARG A 163 -10.17 3.96 6.83
N ALA A 164 -8.95 3.43 6.77
CA ALA A 164 -7.71 4.20 6.81
C ALA A 164 -6.86 3.79 5.60
N CYS A 165 -7.12 4.42 4.47
CA CYS A 165 -6.48 4.12 3.19
C CYS A 165 -4.96 4.22 3.26
N LEU A 166 -4.27 3.47 2.38
CA LEU A 166 -2.87 3.73 2.07
C LEU A 166 -2.81 4.84 1.02
N CYS A 167 -1.91 5.78 1.20
CA CYS A 167 -1.81 6.98 0.37
C CYS A 167 -0.38 7.53 0.35
N VAL A 168 -0.17 8.48 -0.53
CA VAL A 168 1.09 9.23 -0.69
C VAL A 168 0.81 10.74 -0.59
N GLU A 169 1.85 11.56 -0.62
CA GLU A 169 1.69 13.02 -0.72
C GLU A 169 1.35 13.39 -2.17
N ASN A 170 0.05 13.46 -2.47
CA ASN A 170 -0.46 13.64 -3.83
C ASN A 170 0.08 14.91 -4.50
N THR A 171 0.27 15.99 -3.75
CA THR A 171 0.74 17.28 -4.28
C THR A 171 2.11 17.20 -4.92
N ARG A 172 3.02 16.38 -4.38
CA ARG A 172 4.36 16.17 -4.95
C ARG A 172 4.34 15.57 -6.35
N PHE A 173 3.35 14.72 -6.63
CA PHE A 173 3.23 14.05 -7.92
C PHE A 173 2.47 14.89 -8.94
N ALA A 174 1.56 15.78 -8.50
CA ALA A 174 0.70 16.57 -9.34
C ALA A 174 1.42 17.76 -10.05
N GLU A 175 2.56 18.21 -9.54
CA GLU A 175 3.33 19.30 -10.13
C GLU A 175 3.84 18.93 -11.52
N ARG A 176 3.37 19.63 -12.57
CA ARG A 176 3.80 19.42 -13.95
C ARG A 176 4.78 20.53 -14.36
N PRO A 177 6.08 20.26 -14.48
CA PRO A 177 7.00 21.19 -15.12
C PRO A 177 6.79 21.11 -16.64
N GLY A 178 6.34 22.22 -17.26
CA GLY A 178 6.39 22.47 -18.70
C GLY A 178 5.75 21.43 -19.64
N ALA A 179 5.33 21.89 -20.81
CA ALA A 179 4.56 21.13 -21.79
C ALA A 179 5.41 20.23 -22.73
N SER A 180 6.44 19.52 -22.23
CA SER A 180 7.15 18.54 -23.05
C SER A 180 6.44 17.18 -23.02
N GLU A 181 6.36 16.52 -24.18
CA GLU A 181 5.85 15.14 -24.22
C GLU A 181 6.72 14.22 -23.35
N PRO A 182 6.08 13.33 -22.53
CA PRO A 182 6.81 12.36 -21.74
C PRO A 182 7.70 11.47 -22.63
N PRO A 183 8.97 11.27 -22.28
CA PRO A 183 9.89 10.49 -23.11
C PRO A 183 9.55 8.99 -23.15
N PHE A 184 8.79 8.47 -22.20
CA PHE A 184 8.43 7.05 -22.11
C PHE A 184 6.95 6.82 -22.37
N ASP A 185 6.63 5.74 -23.09
CA ASP A 185 5.25 5.27 -23.24
C ASP A 185 4.76 4.61 -21.96
N PHE A 186 5.64 3.87 -21.29
CA PHE A 186 5.34 3.10 -20.09
C PHE A 186 6.32 3.36 -18.96
N ILE A 187 5.82 3.21 -17.74
CA ILE A 187 6.61 3.06 -16.52
C ILE A 187 6.15 1.82 -15.75
N PHE A 188 7.11 1.05 -15.27
CA PHE A 188 6.97 0.05 -14.22
C PHE A 188 7.75 0.56 -13.01
N CYS A 189 7.10 0.63 -11.84
CA CYS A 189 7.73 1.07 -10.60
C CYS A 189 7.46 0.07 -9.48
N GLY A 190 8.52 -0.38 -8.82
CA GLY A 190 8.46 -1.34 -7.72
C GLY A 190 9.62 -2.32 -7.74
N ARG A 191 9.62 -3.27 -6.81
CA ARG A 191 10.65 -4.32 -6.79
C ARG A 191 10.60 -5.13 -8.08
N ILE A 192 11.74 -5.31 -8.72
CA ILE A 192 11.87 -6.12 -9.96
C ILE A 192 11.96 -7.61 -9.57
N GLU A 193 10.88 -8.10 -8.96
CA GLU A 193 10.74 -9.46 -8.40
C GLU A 193 9.59 -10.23 -9.07
N PRO A 194 9.61 -11.56 -9.10
CA PRO A 194 8.59 -12.37 -9.80
C PRO A 194 7.15 -12.03 -9.41
N VAL A 195 6.88 -11.73 -8.13
CA VAL A 195 5.54 -11.38 -7.66
C VAL A 195 4.99 -10.09 -8.31
N LYS A 196 5.85 -9.21 -8.81
CA LYS A 196 5.48 -7.96 -9.49
C LYS A 196 5.39 -8.09 -11.00
N ASN A 197 5.76 -9.25 -11.56
CA ASN A 197 5.72 -9.55 -12.99
C ASN A 197 6.38 -8.50 -13.91
N PRO A 198 7.61 -8.04 -13.64
CA PRO A 198 8.25 -7.04 -14.48
C PRO A 198 8.48 -7.54 -15.92
N GLY A 199 8.68 -8.86 -16.10
CA GLY A 199 8.78 -9.49 -17.41
C GLY A 199 7.49 -9.41 -18.24
N PHE A 200 6.32 -9.49 -17.58
CA PHE A 200 5.03 -9.29 -18.24
C PHE A 200 4.87 -7.85 -18.75
N ALA A 201 5.35 -6.85 -17.99
CA ALA A 201 5.36 -5.45 -18.45
C ALA A 201 6.19 -5.29 -19.74
N PHE A 202 7.32 -6.00 -19.85
CA PHE A 202 8.10 -6.04 -21.08
C PHE A 202 7.34 -6.70 -22.23
N ASP A 203 6.65 -7.81 -22.00
CA ASP A 203 5.82 -8.49 -23.01
C ASP A 203 4.69 -7.58 -23.52
N VAL A 204 4.06 -6.82 -22.63
CA VAL A 204 3.05 -5.82 -23.01
C VAL A 204 3.67 -4.71 -23.88
N ALA A 205 4.86 -4.20 -23.52
CA ALA A 205 5.55 -3.20 -24.33
C ALA A 205 5.87 -3.73 -25.73
N LEU A 206 6.36 -4.97 -25.83
CA LEU A 206 6.68 -5.62 -27.10
C LEU A 206 5.43 -5.83 -27.98
N ALA A 207 4.35 -6.32 -27.40
CA ALA A 207 3.07 -6.50 -28.10
C ALA A 207 2.47 -5.16 -28.55
N THR A 208 2.60 -4.12 -27.71
CA THR A 208 2.14 -2.76 -28.05
C THR A 208 2.96 -2.17 -29.21
N ALA A 209 4.28 -2.37 -29.23
CA ALA A 209 5.13 -1.93 -30.33
C ALA A 209 4.71 -2.54 -31.68
N ALA A 210 4.40 -3.83 -31.67
CA ALA A 210 3.88 -4.53 -32.85
C ALA A 210 2.54 -3.95 -33.33
N ARG A 211 1.61 -3.63 -32.43
CA ARG A 211 0.30 -3.04 -32.76
C ARG A 211 0.44 -1.61 -33.28
N LEU A 212 1.25 -0.78 -32.63
CA LEU A 212 1.50 0.61 -33.03
C LEU A 212 2.43 0.74 -34.25
N ARG A 213 3.11 -0.35 -34.65
CA ARG A 213 4.13 -0.36 -35.71
C ARG A 213 5.22 0.72 -35.51
N ARG A 214 5.60 0.94 -34.25
CA ARG A 214 6.69 1.84 -33.88
C ARG A 214 7.41 1.34 -32.63
N LYS A 215 8.61 1.83 -32.44
CA LYS A 215 9.37 1.58 -31.21
C LYS A 215 8.63 2.13 -30.00
N VAL A 216 8.57 1.36 -28.94
CA VAL A 216 7.96 1.71 -27.63
C VAL A 216 9.07 1.87 -26.60
N ARG A 217 8.93 2.85 -25.71
CA ARG A 217 9.88 3.13 -24.63
C ARG A 217 9.27 2.81 -23.29
N ILE A 218 9.97 2.00 -22.48
CA ILE A 218 9.56 1.63 -21.13
C ILE A 218 10.64 1.98 -20.10
N LEU A 219 10.24 2.61 -19.00
CA LEU A 219 11.10 2.91 -17.86
C LEU A 219 10.82 1.92 -16.73
N TYR A 220 11.87 1.26 -16.24
CA TYR A 220 11.84 0.46 -15.02
C TYR A 220 12.45 1.24 -13.86
N VAL A 221 11.69 1.40 -12.76
CA VAL A 221 12.12 2.06 -11.54
C VAL A 221 12.06 1.06 -10.38
N GLY A 222 13.21 0.78 -9.78
CA GLY A 222 13.41 -0.23 -8.75
C GLY A 222 14.53 -1.19 -9.09
N ASP A 223 14.73 -2.17 -8.23
CA ASP A 223 15.72 -3.24 -8.38
C ASP A 223 15.12 -4.60 -8.00
N GLY A 224 15.83 -5.66 -8.29
CA GLY A 224 15.44 -7.02 -7.93
C GLY A 224 16.01 -8.12 -8.82
N SER A 225 15.65 -9.35 -8.46
CA SER A 225 16.25 -10.57 -9.04
C SER A 225 15.95 -10.79 -10.53
N GLU A 226 14.88 -10.21 -11.07
CA GLU A 226 14.49 -10.36 -12.47
C GLU A 226 15.14 -9.32 -13.41
N GLN A 227 15.87 -8.33 -12.88
CA GLN A 227 16.40 -7.22 -13.69
C GLN A 227 17.30 -7.70 -14.83
N ALA A 228 18.32 -8.49 -14.53
CA ALA A 228 19.29 -8.98 -15.55
C ALA A 228 18.59 -9.73 -16.69
N ARG A 229 17.54 -10.51 -16.38
CA ARG A 229 16.75 -11.23 -17.35
C ARG A 229 15.98 -10.29 -18.29
N ILE A 230 15.48 -9.17 -17.77
CA ILE A 230 14.75 -8.19 -18.57
C ILE A 230 15.73 -7.40 -19.45
N GLU A 231 16.90 -7.04 -18.91
CA GLU A 231 17.96 -6.36 -19.67
C GLU A 231 18.43 -7.22 -20.87
N GLU A 232 18.65 -8.53 -20.67
CA GLU A 232 18.99 -9.46 -21.74
C GLU A 232 17.87 -9.54 -22.80
N ARG A 233 16.61 -9.54 -22.38
CA ARG A 233 15.47 -9.52 -23.32
C ARG A 233 15.40 -8.20 -24.08
N ALA A 234 15.62 -7.07 -23.41
CA ALA A 234 15.64 -5.75 -24.04
C ALA A 234 16.73 -5.65 -25.11
N ALA A 235 17.92 -6.18 -24.84
CA ALA A 235 19.00 -6.23 -25.81
C ALA A 235 18.63 -7.02 -27.07
N ARG A 236 17.86 -8.12 -26.93
CA ARG A 236 17.42 -8.94 -28.08
C ARG A 236 16.27 -8.30 -28.87
N HIS A 237 15.51 -7.40 -28.33
CA HIS A 237 14.34 -6.76 -28.94
C HIS A 237 14.47 -5.24 -29.07
N GLY A 238 15.71 -4.72 -29.11
CA GLY A 238 16.02 -3.29 -29.14
C GLY A 238 15.42 -2.50 -30.31
N ASP A 239 15.08 -3.17 -31.39
CA ASP A 239 14.40 -2.55 -32.54
C ASP A 239 12.94 -2.19 -32.21
N ALA A 240 12.28 -2.98 -31.38
CA ALA A 240 10.87 -2.81 -31.02
C ALA A 240 10.66 -2.11 -29.69
N VAL A 241 11.50 -2.39 -28.68
CA VAL A 241 11.37 -1.87 -27.33
C VAL A 241 12.69 -1.28 -26.84
N GLU A 242 12.66 -0.05 -26.39
CA GLU A 242 13.74 0.59 -25.65
C GLU A 242 13.41 0.57 -24.16
N ALA A 243 14.13 -0.24 -23.40
CA ALA A 243 13.97 -0.34 -21.95
C ALA A 243 15.08 0.44 -21.24
N SER A 244 14.70 1.32 -20.33
CA SER A 244 15.62 2.06 -19.47
C SER A 244 15.43 1.60 -18.03
N PHE A 245 16.53 1.47 -17.28
CA PHE A 245 16.55 1.04 -15.89
C PHE A 245 17.14 2.13 -15.02
N HIS A 246 16.31 2.67 -14.13
CA HIS A 246 16.75 3.73 -13.20
C HIS A 246 17.44 3.16 -11.95
N GLY A 247 17.12 1.91 -11.59
CA GLY A 247 17.47 1.38 -10.27
C GLY A 247 16.54 1.87 -9.17
N PHE A 248 16.96 1.73 -7.91
CA PHE A 248 16.20 2.22 -6.76
C PHE A 248 16.09 3.75 -6.80
N ALA A 249 14.88 4.27 -6.63
CA ALA A 249 14.58 5.70 -6.54
C ALA A 249 14.17 6.08 -5.11
N SER A 250 14.67 7.22 -4.62
CA SER A 250 14.21 7.79 -3.36
C SER A 250 12.78 8.35 -3.51
N GLN A 251 12.08 8.57 -2.39
CA GLN A 251 10.73 9.16 -2.41
C GLN A 251 10.71 10.58 -3.04
N GLN A 252 11.84 11.28 -3.08
CA GLN A 252 11.97 12.60 -3.70
C GLN A 252 12.15 12.52 -5.22
N ASP A 253 12.74 11.44 -5.70
CA ASP A 253 13.03 11.23 -7.13
C ASP A 253 11.85 10.60 -7.89
N LEU A 254 10.91 9.94 -7.18
CA LEU A 254 9.76 9.28 -7.80
C LEU A 254 8.86 10.21 -8.62
N PRO A 255 8.47 11.43 -8.17
CA PRO A 255 7.53 12.26 -8.91
C PRO A 255 7.97 12.58 -10.34
N PRO A 256 9.19 13.04 -10.63
CA PRO A 256 9.62 13.28 -12.00
C PRO A 256 9.69 12.00 -12.84
N LEU A 257 10.00 10.84 -12.25
CA LEU A 257 10.04 9.56 -12.96
C LEU A 257 8.64 9.13 -13.42
N TYR A 258 7.62 9.22 -12.56
CA TYR A 258 6.25 8.94 -12.99
C TYR A 258 5.80 9.89 -14.10
N ARG A 259 6.09 11.19 -13.98
CA ARG A 259 5.72 12.20 -14.99
C ARG A 259 6.48 12.03 -16.32
N SER A 260 7.58 11.29 -16.33
CA SER A 260 8.33 11.02 -17.57
C SER A 260 7.66 9.96 -18.46
N ALA A 261 6.55 9.35 -18.02
CA ALA A 261 5.86 8.32 -18.75
C ALA A 261 4.38 8.65 -18.98
N ARG A 262 3.76 7.94 -19.92
CA ARG A 262 2.35 8.12 -20.27
C ARG A 262 1.43 7.16 -19.53
N ILE A 263 1.80 5.89 -19.38
CA ILE A 263 0.96 4.84 -18.78
C ILE A 263 1.75 4.09 -17.72
N PHE A 264 1.14 3.85 -16.57
CA PHE A 264 1.70 3.00 -15.53
C PHE A 264 1.24 1.55 -15.71
N LEU A 265 2.19 0.60 -15.75
CA LEU A 265 1.93 -0.83 -15.81
C LEU A 265 2.10 -1.46 -14.43
N PHE A 266 1.02 -2.07 -13.89
CA PHE A 266 1.02 -2.71 -12.57
C PHE A 266 0.53 -4.17 -12.66
N PRO A 267 1.32 -5.08 -13.29
CA PRO A 267 0.95 -6.46 -13.57
C PRO A 267 1.22 -7.40 -12.38
N THR A 268 1.07 -6.95 -11.15
CA THR A 268 1.40 -7.75 -9.96
C THR A 268 0.59 -9.05 -9.90
N SER A 269 1.22 -10.15 -9.48
CA SER A 269 0.51 -11.40 -9.15
C SER A 269 -0.19 -11.31 -7.80
N TRP A 270 0.29 -10.44 -6.92
CA TRP A 270 -0.32 -10.14 -5.63
C TRP A 270 0.26 -8.87 -5.02
N ASP A 271 -0.62 -7.98 -4.59
CA ASP A 271 -0.31 -6.82 -3.76
C ASP A 271 -1.53 -6.49 -2.89
N PRO A 272 -1.41 -6.39 -1.56
CA PRO A 272 -2.56 -6.09 -0.69
C PRO A 272 -3.19 -4.73 -0.97
N TRP A 273 -2.42 -3.80 -1.56
CA TRP A 273 -2.90 -2.49 -2.03
C TRP A 273 -2.20 -2.06 -3.32
N GLY A 274 -0.89 -1.77 -3.24
CA GLY A 274 -0.09 -1.18 -4.31
C GLY A 274 -0.04 0.34 -4.21
N VAL A 275 0.71 0.88 -3.24
CA VAL A 275 0.92 2.34 -3.06
C VAL A 275 1.43 3.00 -4.34
N VAL A 276 2.16 2.28 -5.18
CA VAL A 276 2.60 2.71 -6.52
C VAL A 276 1.44 3.14 -7.44
N ALA A 277 0.24 2.59 -7.24
CA ALA A 277 -0.95 3.05 -7.97
C ALA A 277 -1.41 4.44 -7.50
N ASN A 278 -1.26 4.78 -6.20
CA ASN A 278 -1.50 6.14 -5.72
C ASN A 278 -0.52 7.12 -6.35
N GLU A 279 0.76 6.76 -6.43
CA GLU A 279 1.82 7.56 -7.04
C GLU A 279 1.51 7.84 -8.52
N ALA A 280 1.16 6.79 -9.27
CA ALA A 280 0.78 6.90 -10.67
C ALA A 280 -0.47 7.77 -10.88
N CYS A 281 -1.54 7.54 -10.12
CA CYS A 281 -2.76 8.34 -10.20
C CYS A 281 -2.52 9.80 -9.79
N ALA A 282 -1.68 10.05 -8.77
CA ALA A 282 -1.32 11.40 -8.34
C ALA A 282 -0.47 12.14 -9.38
N ALA A 283 0.32 11.41 -10.18
CA ALA A 283 1.03 11.94 -11.34
C ALA A 283 0.12 12.12 -12.58
N GLY A 284 -1.15 11.72 -12.48
CA GLY A 284 -2.13 11.80 -13.57
C GLY A 284 -1.91 10.76 -14.67
N LEU A 285 -1.31 9.60 -14.35
CA LEU A 285 -1.18 8.52 -15.32
C LEU A 285 -2.43 7.66 -15.34
N PRO A 286 -2.93 7.28 -16.53
CA PRO A 286 -3.75 6.09 -16.68
C PRO A 286 -3.00 4.84 -16.23
N VAL A 287 -3.72 3.91 -15.58
CA VAL A 287 -3.11 2.71 -14.97
C VAL A 287 -3.65 1.44 -15.61
N LEU A 288 -2.78 0.56 -16.09
CA LEU A 288 -3.14 -0.82 -16.40
C LEU A 288 -2.77 -1.69 -15.20
N VAL A 289 -3.74 -2.37 -14.62
CA VAL A 289 -3.57 -3.10 -13.37
C VAL A 289 -4.17 -4.51 -13.45
N SER A 290 -3.52 -5.47 -12.81
CA SER A 290 -4.09 -6.81 -12.64
C SER A 290 -5.16 -6.80 -11.52
N PRO A 291 -6.16 -7.69 -11.55
CA PRO A 291 -7.17 -7.80 -10.52
C PRO A 291 -6.60 -8.27 -9.15
N HIS A 292 -5.31 -8.65 -9.12
CA HIS A 292 -4.62 -9.11 -7.91
C HIS A 292 -4.00 -7.99 -7.07
N ALA A 293 -4.11 -6.74 -7.51
CA ALA A 293 -3.76 -5.56 -6.73
C ALA A 293 -4.96 -5.06 -5.93
N GLY A 294 -4.78 -4.74 -4.65
CA GLY A 294 -5.85 -4.20 -3.81
C GLY A 294 -6.41 -2.85 -4.29
N ALA A 295 -5.63 -2.10 -5.07
CA ALA A 295 -6.05 -0.85 -5.69
C ALA A 295 -7.00 -1.04 -6.89
N ALA A 296 -7.09 -2.24 -7.45
CA ALA A 296 -7.98 -2.57 -8.56
C ALA A 296 -9.45 -2.45 -8.14
N ASN A 297 -10.27 -1.79 -8.97
CA ASN A 297 -11.68 -1.48 -8.71
C ASN A 297 -11.95 -0.63 -7.44
N GLU A 298 -10.90 -0.04 -6.84
CA GLU A 298 -11.05 0.90 -5.72
C GLU A 298 -10.43 2.27 -6.06
N LEU A 299 -9.14 2.31 -6.39
CA LEU A 299 -8.45 3.50 -6.88
C LEU A 299 -8.34 3.50 -8.40
N VAL A 300 -8.08 2.35 -9.00
CA VAL A 300 -8.08 2.17 -10.44
C VAL A 300 -9.41 1.55 -10.84
N VAL A 301 -10.29 2.37 -11.45
CA VAL A 301 -11.64 1.98 -11.87
C VAL A 301 -11.61 1.64 -13.36
N ASP A 302 -12.05 0.42 -13.69
CA ASP A 302 -12.01 -0.07 -15.06
C ASP A 302 -12.81 0.83 -16.02
N GLY A 303 -12.14 1.24 -17.11
CA GLY A 303 -12.72 2.13 -18.12
C GLY A 303 -12.85 3.61 -17.73
N GLU A 304 -12.42 4.02 -16.51
CA GLU A 304 -12.49 5.42 -16.07
C GLU A 304 -11.11 6.10 -16.00
N ASN A 305 -10.18 5.54 -15.23
CA ASN A 305 -8.81 6.07 -15.09
C ASN A 305 -7.73 5.04 -15.40
N GLY A 306 -8.12 3.87 -15.88
CA GLY A 306 -7.27 2.77 -16.21
C GLY A 306 -8.07 1.56 -16.67
N PHE A 307 -7.42 0.43 -16.75
CA PHE A 307 -8.06 -0.84 -17.05
C PHE A 307 -7.62 -1.91 -16.05
N VAL A 308 -8.62 -2.65 -15.54
CA VAL A 308 -8.41 -3.81 -14.69
C VAL A 308 -8.51 -5.06 -15.56
N CYS A 309 -7.38 -5.68 -15.87
CA CYS A 309 -7.32 -6.79 -16.82
C CYS A 309 -6.59 -7.99 -16.22
N ASP A 310 -7.08 -9.19 -16.49
CA ASP A 310 -6.31 -10.41 -16.23
C ASP A 310 -4.94 -10.34 -16.92
N LEU A 311 -3.99 -11.15 -16.45
CA LEU A 311 -2.61 -11.16 -16.98
C LEU A 311 -2.56 -11.80 -18.38
N ASP A 312 -3.19 -11.14 -19.34
CA ASP A 312 -3.18 -11.44 -20.78
C ASP A 312 -2.46 -10.31 -21.54
N VAL A 313 -1.32 -10.63 -22.14
CA VAL A 313 -0.46 -9.66 -22.83
C VAL A 313 -1.21 -8.95 -23.95
N GLN A 314 -2.04 -9.67 -24.73
CA GLN A 314 -2.74 -9.09 -25.89
C GLN A 314 -3.87 -8.15 -25.44
N ALA A 315 -4.58 -8.50 -24.38
CA ALA A 315 -5.59 -7.63 -23.81
C ALA A 315 -4.95 -6.32 -23.27
N TRP A 316 -3.84 -6.42 -22.54
CA TRP A 316 -3.13 -5.24 -22.04
C TRP A 316 -2.58 -4.37 -23.18
N ALA A 317 -1.97 -4.99 -24.21
CA ALA A 317 -1.44 -4.27 -25.36
C ALA A 317 -2.53 -3.53 -26.14
N ALA A 318 -3.73 -4.11 -26.27
CA ALA A 318 -4.87 -3.46 -26.92
C ALA A 318 -5.34 -2.22 -26.11
N ARG A 319 -5.36 -2.30 -24.78
CA ARG A 319 -5.69 -1.17 -23.90
C ARG A 319 -4.61 -0.07 -23.92
N ALA A 320 -3.36 -0.48 -23.96
CA ALA A 320 -2.23 0.43 -24.12
C ALA A 320 -2.27 1.17 -25.45
N GLU A 321 -2.50 0.44 -26.57
CA GLU A 321 -2.69 1.04 -27.90
C GLU A 321 -3.82 2.08 -27.90
N LEU A 322 -4.97 1.78 -27.31
CA LEU A 322 -6.09 2.69 -27.20
C LEU A 322 -5.67 4.02 -26.53
N LEU A 323 -5.00 3.93 -25.35
CA LEU A 323 -4.56 5.10 -24.61
C LEU A 323 -3.46 5.89 -25.34
N LEU A 324 -2.54 5.21 -26.04
CA LEU A 324 -1.43 5.85 -26.75
C LEU A 324 -1.87 6.49 -28.06
N SER A 325 -2.95 5.97 -28.70
CA SER A 325 -3.43 6.41 -30.01
C SER A 325 -4.57 7.41 -29.94
N GLN A 326 -5.27 7.51 -28.80
CA GLN A 326 -6.44 8.38 -28.64
C GLN A 326 -6.20 9.48 -27.57
N PRO A 327 -5.71 10.67 -27.94
CA PRO A 327 -5.37 11.75 -27.01
C PRO A 327 -6.55 12.17 -26.11
N GLY A 328 -7.77 12.16 -26.64
CA GLY A 328 -8.97 12.51 -25.86
C GLY A 328 -9.28 11.49 -24.76
N THR A 329 -9.18 10.20 -25.06
CA THR A 329 -9.34 9.11 -24.06
C THR A 329 -8.22 9.19 -23.01
N TYR A 330 -6.97 9.40 -23.44
CA TYR A 330 -5.85 9.58 -22.53
C TYR A 330 -6.07 10.75 -21.56
N ALA A 331 -6.46 11.91 -22.07
CA ALA A 331 -6.70 13.10 -21.27
C ALA A 331 -7.83 12.89 -20.24
N ALA A 332 -8.92 12.26 -20.64
CA ALA A 332 -10.04 11.95 -19.73
C ALA A 332 -9.60 10.99 -18.62
N PHE A 333 -8.83 9.94 -18.93
CA PHE A 333 -8.32 8.98 -17.95
C PHE A 333 -7.30 9.63 -16.99
N SER A 334 -6.43 10.48 -17.53
CA SER A 334 -5.47 11.25 -16.73
C SER A 334 -6.18 12.17 -15.72
N GLU A 335 -7.18 12.92 -16.15
CA GLU A 335 -7.98 13.80 -15.30
C GLU A 335 -8.74 12.98 -14.23
N ARG A 336 -9.29 11.83 -14.62
CA ARG A 336 -9.98 10.95 -13.71
C ARG A 336 -9.04 10.35 -12.66
N SER A 337 -7.80 9.98 -13.00
CA SER A 337 -6.78 9.54 -12.04
C SER A 337 -6.52 10.61 -10.98
N LEU A 338 -6.30 11.86 -11.40
CA LEU A 338 -6.12 13.00 -10.49
C LEU A 338 -7.35 13.24 -9.60
N SER A 339 -8.55 13.05 -10.14
CA SER A 339 -9.80 13.20 -9.37
C SER A 339 -9.96 12.12 -8.30
N LEU A 340 -9.78 10.84 -8.67
CA LEU A 340 -9.99 9.71 -7.77
C LEU A 340 -8.99 9.69 -6.61
N VAL A 341 -7.71 10.00 -6.90
CA VAL A 341 -6.67 9.96 -5.87
C VAL A 341 -6.84 11.02 -4.78
N ARG A 342 -7.63 12.07 -5.01
CA ARG A 342 -7.97 13.08 -3.99
C ARG A 342 -8.69 12.51 -2.78
N GLY A 343 -9.37 11.37 -2.93
CA GLY A 343 -10.00 10.65 -1.83
C GLY A 343 -9.05 9.80 -0.98
N PHE A 344 -7.77 9.73 -1.38
CA PHE A 344 -6.72 8.95 -0.72
C PHE A 344 -5.63 9.88 -0.20
N THR A 345 -5.84 10.45 0.98
CA THR A 345 -4.94 11.40 1.62
C THR A 345 -4.55 10.97 3.03
N PHE A 346 -3.50 11.56 3.56
CA PHE A 346 -3.09 11.31 4.95
C PHE A 346 -4.16 11.81 5.94
N ASP A 347 -4.90 12.87 5.58
CA ASP A 347 -6.00 13.37 6.41
C ASP A 347 -7.15 12.36 6.45
N THR A 348 -7.61 11.83 5.29
CA THR A 348 -8.67 10.80 5.26
C THR A 348 -8.25 9.51 5.97
N ALA A 349 -6.98 9.12 5.91
CA ALA A 349 -6.46 7.97 6.64
C ALA A 349 -6.45 8.22 8.16
N SER A 350 -6.01 9.40 8.59
CA SER A 350 -6.03 9.84 9.99
C SER A 350 -7.45 9.90 10.55
N ASP A 351 -8.39 10.48 9.80
CA ASP A 351 -9.80 10.58 10.18
C ASP A 351 -10.43 9.21 10.40
N GLY A 352 -10.11 8.23 9.55
CA GLY A 352 -10.58 6.86 9.71
C GLY A 352 -10.05 6.20 10.98
N ILE A 353 -8.77 6.37 11.31
CA ILE A 353 -8.20 5.88 12.58
C ILE A 353 -8.87 6.58 13.77
N MET A 354 -9.04 7.90 13.69
CA MET A 354 -9.67 8.68 14.77
C MET A 354 -11.13 8.28 15.00
N ALA A 355 -11.89 8.05 13.93
CA ALA A 355 -13.27 7.57 14.02
C ALA A 355 -13.35 6.21 14.74
N ALA A 356 -12.43 5.27 14.42
CA ALA A 356 -12.33 4.00 15.13
C ALA A 356 -12.01 4.19 16.62
N CYS A 357 -11.09 5.10 16.97
CA CYS A 357 -10.72 5.39 18.35
C CYS A 357 -11.90 6.00 19.14
N ARG A 358 -12.63 6.94 18.55
CA ARG A 358 -13.84 7.54 19.17
C ARG A 358 -14.93 6.49 19.42
N HIS A 359 -15.17 5.62 18.42
CA HIS A 359 -16.12 4.52 18.56
C HIS A 359 -15.73 3.58 19.70
N ALA A 360 -14.46 3.15 19.73
CA ALA A 360 -13.95 2.26 20.76
C ALA A 360 -14.01 2.88 22.17
N ALA A 361 -13.64 4.16 22.30
CA ALA A 361 -13.70 4.87 23.60
C ALA A 361 -15.13 5.08 24.11
N ALA A 362 -16.12 5.26 23.20
CA ALA A 362 -17.52 5.40 23.59
C ALA A 362 -18.09 4.11 24.23
N LEU A 363 -17.65 2.93 23.75
CA LEU A 363 -18.07 1.63 24.31
C LEU A 363 -17.54 1.39 25.75
N ARG A 364 -16.43 2.01 26.14
CA ARG A 364 -15.89 1.90 27.51
C ARG A 364 -16.71 2.67 28.54
N ARG A 365 -17.48 3.68 28.11
CA ARG A 365 -18.27 4.55 28.98
C ARG A 365 -19.69 4.03 29.26
N GLN A 366 -20.10 3.00 28.53
CA GLN A 366 -21.36 2.26 28.76
C GLN A 366 -21.12 1.03 29.64
#